data_725a37c53b3e16ffa768ab7b586845ba
#
_entry.id   725a37c53b3e16ffa768ab7b586845ba
#
_cell.length_a   1.000
_cell.length_b   1.000
_cell.length_c   1.000
_cell.angle_alpha   90.00
_cell.angle_beta   90.00
_cell.angle_gamma   90.00
#
_symmetry.space_group_name_H-M   'P 1'
#
loop_
_entity.id
_entity.type
_entity.pdbx_description
1 polymer ?
#
loop_
_entity_poly.entity_id
_entity_poly.type
_entity_poly.pdbx_seq_one_letter_code
_entity_poly.pdbx_strand_id
1 'polypeptide(L)'
;MLADKDRIFTNLYGFQDWGLDAARKRGDWDDTKNLIARGHDAIIEEVKTSGLRGRGGAGFPTGMKWSFMPKESKDGRPSFLVINADESEPGSCKDREIIRHDPHKLIEGALVAGYAMRARAAYIYIRGEYIREAETLQAAIDEAYDAGLIGKNASGSGYDFDVFMHRGAGAYICGEETAMIESLEGKKGQPRLKPPFPAGAGLYGCPTTVNNVESIAVVPTILRRGGAWFASFGRENNKGTKLFQISGHVEKPCVVEESMSIPFRELIEKHAGGITGGWDNLLAVIPGGSSVPLVPAAQIMDAPMDFDGLKELGSGLGTAAVIVMDKSTDIVRAISRISYFYKHESCGQCTPCREGTGWMWRVMERLRVGESTPAEIDMLYEVTKQVEGHTICALGDAAAWPIQGLLKHFRPELERRIAERENAMPEAAE
;
A
#
# COMPACT_ATOMS: atom_id res chain seq x y z
N MET A 1 14.87 10.77 13.44
CA MET A 1 15.43 9.61 12.74
C MET A 1 15.34 8.38 13.63
N LEU A 2 14.87 7.27 13.06
CA LEU A 2 14.75 6.01 13.78
C LEU A 2 16.15 5.43 14.08
N ALA A 3 16.39 5.08 15.34
CA ALA A 3 17.64 4.42 15.70
C ALA A 3 17.63 2.95 15.28
N ASP A 4 18.78 2.37 14.93
CA ASP A 4 18.86 0.99 14.43
C ASP A 4 18.28 -0.04 15.40
N LYS A 5 18.45 0.16 16.73
CA LYS A 5 17.86 -0.69 17.76
C LYS A 5 16.34 -0.68 17.77
N ASP A 6 15.71 0.35 17.18
CA ASP A 6 14.26 0.54 17.15
C ASP A 6 13.64 0.05 15.85
N ARG A 7 14.44 -0.32 14.86
CA ARG A 7 13.96 -0.90 13.62
C ARG A 7 13.29 -2.26 13.85
N ILE A 8 12.21 -2.48 13.13
CA ILE A 8 11.47 -3.76 13.11
C ILE A 8 12.05 -4.66 12.03
N PHE A 9 12.33 -4.10 10.85
CA PHE A 9 12.83 -4.83 9.69
C PHE A 9 14.36 -4.74 9.62
N THR A 10 15.03 -5.64 10.32
CA THR A 10 16.51 -5.64 10.46
C THR A 10 17.24 -6.34 9.32
N ASN A 11 16.51 -7.02 8.43
CA ASN A 11 17.09 -7.72 7.27
C ASN A 11 16.58 -7.17 5.91
N LEU A 12 16.09 -5.95 5.87
CA LEU A 12 15.41 -5.36 4.71
C LEU A 12 16.21 -5.41 3.39
N TYR A 13 17.54 -5.45 3.47
CA TYR A 13 18.42 -5.53 2.30
C TYR A 13 19.03 -6.93 2.09
N GLY A 14 18.57 -7.94 2.83
CA GLY A 14 19.04 -9.32 2.67
C GLY A 14 20.52 -9.53 3.05
N PHE A 15 21.05 -8.75 4.01
CA PHE A 15 22.41 -8.94 4.50
C PHE A 15 22.61 -10.25 5.29
N GLN A 16 21.50 -10.85 5.74
CA GLN A 16 21.47 -12.13 6.43
C GLN A 16 20.53 -13.09 5.70
N ASP A 17 20.67 -14.38 6.00
CA ASP A 17 19.75 -15.39 5.51
C ASP A 17 18.32 -15.15 6.00
N TRP A 18 17.33 -15.46 5.17
CA TRP A 18 15.90 -15.31 5.48
C TRP A 18 15.31 -16.52 6.21
N GLY A 19 15.96 -17.69 6.15
CA GLY A 19 15.47 -18.95 6.71
C GLY A 19 15.22 -18.91 8.23
N LEU A 20 14.56 -19.91 8.75
CA LEU A 20 14.04 -19.96 10.12
C LEU A 20 15.12 -19.76 11.19
N ASP A 21 16.29 -20.39 11.04
CA ASP A 21 17.36 -20.26 12.04
C ASP A 21 17.92 -18.83 12.12
N ALA A 22 18.04 -18.16 10.98
CA ALA A 22 18.47 -16.77 10.95
C ALA A 22 17.35 -15.82 11.45
N ALA A 23 16.09 -16.09 11.12
CA ALA A 23 14.94 -15.34 11.64
C ALA A 23 14.86 -15.41 13.18
N ARG A 24 15.07 -16.59 13.77
CA ARG A 24 15.15 -16.78 15.23
C ARG A 24 16.28 -15.98 15.87
N LYS A 25 17.45 -15.93 15.23
CA LYS A 25 18.59 -15.10 15.71
C LYS A 25 18.27 -13.60 15.70
N ARG A 26 17.36 -13.16 14.83
CA ARG A 26 16.85 -11.78 14.80
C ARG A 26 15.69 -11.53 15.77
N GLY A 27 15.23 -12.56 16.51
CA GLY A 27 14.16 -12.47 17.51
C GLY A 27 12.77 -12.77 16.98
N ASP A 28 12.64 -13.26 15.74
CA ASP A 28 11.38 -13.79 15.24
C ASP A 28 11.08 -15.13 15.93
N TRP A 29 9.82 -15.41 16.20
CA TRP A 29 9.32 -16.56 16.93
C TRP A 29 9.75 -16.63 18.43
N ASP A 30 10.46 -15.60 18.91
CA ASP A 30 10.79 -15.49 20.32
C ASP A 30 9.52 -15.32 21.16
N ASP A 31 9.32 -16.23 22.10
CA ASP A 31 8.23 -16.18 23.06
C ASP A 31 6.81 -16.10 22.47
N THR A 32 6.62 -16.52 21.21
CA THR A 32 5.33 -16.45 20.48
C THR A 32 4.20 -17.14 21.26
N LYS A 33 4.47 -18.26 21.93
CA LYS A 33 3.51 -18.93 22.81
C LYS A 33 2.95 -17.99 23.89
N ASN A 34 3.81 -17.19 24.54
CA ASN A 34 3.39 -16.27 25.59
C ASN A 34 2.70 -15.02 25.01
N LEU A 35 3.06 -14.60 23.79
CA LEU A 35 2.29 -13.57 23.09
C LEU A 35 0.83 -14.01 22.90
N ILE A 36 0.62 -15.23 22.42
CA ILE A 36 -0.70 -15.84 22.25
C ILE A 36 -1.41 -16.03 23.59
N ALA A 37 -0.70 -16.44 24.65
CA ALA A 37 -1.26 -16.64 25.98
C ALA A 37 -1.83 -15.36 26.63
N ARG A 38 -1.53 -14.17 26.10
CA ARG A 38 -2.18 -12.91 26.54
C ARG A 38 -3.68 -12.90 26.30
N GLY A 39 -4.16 -13.70 25.34
CA GLY A 39 -5.56 -13.80 24.95
C GLY A 39 -5.97 -12.83 23.83
N HIS A 40 -7.05 -13.17 23.16
CA HIS A 40 -7.54 -12.51 21.96
C HIS A 40 -7.73 -10.99 22.13
N ASP A 41 -8.51 -10.60 23.14
CA ASP A 41 -8.91 -9.21 23.34
C ASP A 41 -7.73 -8.35 23.84
N ALA A 42 -6.83 -8.91 24.66
CA ALA A 42 -5.64 -8.20 25.12
C ALA A 42 -4.67 -7.88 23.96
N ILE A 43 -4.52 -8.78 23.01
CA ILE A 43 -3.71 -8.51 21.79
C ILE A 43 -4.34 -7.38 20.98
N ILE A 44 -5.66 -7.41 20.76
CA ILE A 44 -6.36 -6.34 20.04
C ILE A 44 -6.18 -4.99 20.72
N GLU A 45 -6.33 -4.94 22.06
CA GLU A 45 -6.15 -3.69 22.83
C GLU A 45 -4.71 -3.17 22.77
N GLU A 46 -3.70 -4.05 22.79
CA GLU A 46 -2.30 -3.65 22.63
C GLU A 46 -2.04 -3.06 21.24
N VAL A 47 -2.63 -3.64 20.18
CA VAL A 47 -2.55 -3.10 18.82
C VAL A 47 -3.30 -1.77 18.71
N LYS A 48 -4.42 -1.57 19.42
CA LYS A 48 -5.08 -0.25 19.51
C LYS A 48 -4.19 0.77 20.22
N THR A 49 -3.60 0.39 21.35
CA THR A 49 -2.67 1.23 22.11
C THR A 49 -1.48 1.69 21.29
N SER A 50 -0.98 0.82 20.40
CA SER A 50 0.11 1.14 19.48
C SER A 50 -0.24 2.26 18.47
N GLY A 51 -1.51 2.50 18.24
CA GLY A 51 -1.97 3.44 17.20
C GLY A 51 -1.62 3.01 15.78
N LEU A 52 -1.33 1.72 15.56
CA LEU A 52 -1.02 1.19 14.22
C LEU A 52 -2.16 1.43 13.26
N ARG A 53 -1.92 2.26 12.25
CA ARG A 53 -2.80 2.42 11.08
C ARG A 53 -2.37 1.46 9.98
N GLY A 54 -3.32 0.97 9.19
CA GLY A 54 -3.05 0.06 8.07
C GLY A 54 -2.00 0.59 7.10
N ARG A 55 -1.06 -0.25 6.71
CA ARG A 55 0.10 0.09 5.86
C ARG A 55 -0.13 -0.17 4.36
N GLY A 56 -1.35 -0.59 4.00
CA GLY A 56 -1.74 -0.86 2.61
C GLY A 56 -2.20 0.35 1.79
N GLY A 57 -2.26 1.55 2.38
CA GLY A 57 -2.63 2.79 1.68
C GLY A 57 -3.75 3.58 2.38
N ALA A 58 -4.86 2.95 2.73
CA ALA A 58 -6.03 3.64 3.31
C ALA A 58 -5.84 4.12 4.76
N GLY A 59 -4.86 3.58 5.51
CA GLY A 59 -4.54 4.04 6.85
C GLY A 59 -5.63 3.83 7.92
N PHE A 60 -6.54 2.88 7.75
CA PHE A 60 -7.55 2.59 8.77
C PHE A 60 -6.91 1.97 10.03
N PRO A 61 -7.33 2.33 11.26
CA PRO A 61 -6.75 1.80 12.49
C PRO A 61 -6.85 0.27 12.58
N THR A 62 -5.70 -0.42 12.66
CA THR A 62 -5.62 -1.89 12.55
C THR A 62 -6.34 -2.59 13.69
N GLY A 63 -6.09 -2.19 14.95
CA GLY A 63 -6.75 -2.79 16.11
C GLY A 63 -8.26 -2.57 16.14
N MET A 64 -8.74 -1.43 15.60
CA MET A 64 -10.17 -1.19 15.43
C MET A 64 -10.76 -2.13 14.37
N LYS A 65 -10.09 -2.31 13.24
CA LYS A 65 -10.52 -3.24 12.18
C LYS A 65 -10.67 -4.66 12.72
N TRP A 66 -9.74 -5.12 13.55
CA TRP A 66 -9.78 -6.44 14.16
C TRP A 66 -10.94 -6.60 15.16
N SER A 67 -11.31 -5.53 15.87
CA SER A 67 -12.42 -5.59 16.82
C SER A 67 -13.80 -5.73 16.17
N PHE A 68 -13.91 -5.59 14.85
CA PHE A 68 -15.15 -5.87 14.12
C PHE A 68 -15.39 -7.35 13.85
N MET A 69 -14.37 -8.20 14.04
CA MET A 69 -14.51 -9.62 13.86
C MET A 69 -15.38 -10.21 14.97
N PRO A 70 -16.29 -11.16 14.65
CA PRO A 70 -17.14 -11.78 15.64
C PRO A 70 -16.33 -12.54 16.68
N LYS A 71 -16.67 -12.35 17.94
CA LYS A 71 -16.02 -13.07 19.08
C LYS A 71 -16.44 -14.53 19.15
N GLU A 72 -17.63 -14.83 18.65
CA GLU A 72 -18.20 -16.19 18.62
C GLU A 72 -18.86 -16.42 17.26
N SER A 73 -18.70 -17.62 16.74
CA SER A 73 -19.44 -18.05 15.56
C SER A 73 -20.87 -18.39 15.94
N LYS A 74 -21.85 -17.69 15.37
CA LYS A 74 -23.29 -17.94 15.63
C LYS A 74 -23.83 -19.17 14.89
N ASP A 75 -23.15 -19.61 13.86
CA ASP A 75 -23.61 -20.66 12.94
C ASP A 75 -22.52 -21.72 12.66
N GLY A 76 -21.46 -21.73 13.46
CA GLY A 76 -20.34 -22.68 13.34
C GLY A 76 -19.36 -22.38 12.19
N ARG A 77 -19.57 -21.31 11.41
CA ARG A 77 -18.62 -20.93 10.34
C ARG A 77 -17.31 -20.44 10.94
N PRO A 78 -16.16 -20.80 10.33
CA PRO A 78 -14.86 -20.27 10.74
C PRO A 78 -14.73 -18.78 10.38
N SER A 79 -13.81 -18.08 11.03
CA SER A 79 -13.31 -16.79 10.61
C SER A 79 -11.98 -16.93 9.88
N PHE A 80 -11.68 -16.02 8.95
CA PHE A 80 -10.44 -16.03 8.17
C PHE A 80 -9.69 -14.69 8.25
N LEU A 81 -8.36 -14.79 8.20
CA LEU A 81 -7.47 -13.69 7.91
C LEU A 81 -7.04 -13.79 6.45
N VAL A 82 -7.19 -12.71 5.68
CA VAL A 82 -6.59 -12.59 4.36
C VAL A 82 -5.48 -11.55 4.44
N ILE A 83 -4.29 -11.91 3.98
CA ILE A 83 -3.14 -11.02 3.94
C ILE A 83 -2.92 -10.57 2.50
N ASN A 84 -3.05 -9.26 2.30
CA ASN A 84 -2.86 -8.63 1.02
C ASN A 84 -1.37 -8.43 0.74
N ALA A 85 -0.84 -9.28 -0.14
CA ALA A 85 0.48 -9.21 -0.74
C ALA A 85 0.40 -8.96 -2.26
N ASP A 86 -0.75 -8.45 -2.74
CA ASP A 86 -0.93 -8.00 -4.12
C ASP A 86 -0.39 -6.56 -4.28
N GLU A 87 0.92 -6.42 -4.17
CA GLU A 87 1.62 -5.14 -4.26
C GLU A 87 1.78 -4.71 -5.71
N SER A 88 0.76 -4.08 -6.26
CA SER A 88 0.70 -3.68 -7.68
C SER A 88 0.67 -2.17 -7.88
N GLU A 89 0.65 -1.37 -6.80
CA GLU A 89 0.68 0.10 -6.87
C GLU A 89 2.01 0.58 -7.47
N PRO A 90 2.01 1.30 -8.61
CA PRO A 90 3.23 1.84 -9.20
C PRO A 90 4.04 2.69 -8.21
N GLY A 91 5.31 2.34 -8.04
CA GLY A 91 6.23 2.91 -7.06
C GLY A 91 6.38 2.09 -5.77
N SER A 92 5.48 1.14 -5.48
CA SER A 92 5.51 0.31 -4.26
C SER A 92 6.35 -0.95 -4.43
N CYS A 93 7.14 -1.27 -3.40
CA CYS A 93 7.96 -2.49 -3.35
C CYS A 93 8.31 -2.96 -1.91
N LYS A 94 7.65 -2.42 -0.89
CA LYS A 94 7.95 -2.70 0.52
C LYS A 94 7.56 -4.11 0.96
N ASP A 95 6.40 -4.60 0.49
CA ASP A 95 5.91 -5.93 0.84
C ASP A 95 6.78 -7.01 0.18
N ARG A 96 7.24 -6.73 -1.04
CA ARG A 96 8.25 -7.55 -1.72
C ARG A 96 9.52 -7.71 -0.91
N GLU A 97 10.05 -6.62 -0.34
CA GLU A 97 11.28 -6.67 0.45
C GLU A 97 11.08 -7.43 1.77
N ILE A 98 9.91 -7.30 2.41
CA ILE A 98 9.56 -8.11 3.60
C ILE A 98 9.54 -9.59 3.23
N ILE A 99 8.85 -9.97 2.16
CA ILE A 99 8.71 -11.37 1.74
C ILE A 99 10.07 -11.97 1.35
N ARG A 100 10.94 -11.22 0.69
CA ARG A 100 12.27 -11.66 0.28
C ARG A 100 13.22 -11.93 1.45
N HIS A 101 13.14 -11.09 2.48
CA HIS A 101 14.22 -10.98 3.46
C HIS A 101 13.80 -11.25 4.90
N ASP A 102 12.50 -11.12 5.22
CA ASP A 102 11.93 -11.37 6.54
C ASP A 102 10.58 -12.13 6.47
N PRO A 103 10.45 -13.23 5.67
CA PRO A 103 9.18 -13.92 5.49
C PRO A 103 8.63 -14.51 6.80
N HIS A 104 9.49 -14.98 7.71
CA HIS A 104 9.09 -15.54 9.00
C HIS A 104 8.42 -14.51 9.91
N LYS A 105 8.81 -13.24 9.83
CA LYS A 105 8.16 -12.14 10.54
C LYS A 105 6.69 -11.98 10.10
N LEU A 106 6.44 -12.14 8.79
CA LEU A 106 5.08 -12.12 8.24
C LEU A 106 4.26 -13.34 8.71
N ILE A 107 4.85 -14.54 8.69
CA ILE A 107 4.15 -15.79 9.07
C ILE A 107 3.84 -15.77 10.57
N GLU A 108 4.77 -15.35 11.42
CA GLU A 108 4.53 -15.15 12.84
C GLU A 108 3.43 -14.11 13.09
N GLY A 109 3.49 -13.01 12.37
CA GLY A 109 2.45 -11.98 12.40
C GLY A 109 1.07 -12.52 12.01
N ALA A 110 1.02 -13.40 11.01
CA ALA A 110 -0.21 -14.07 10.59
C ALA A 110 -0.81 -14.93 11.71
N LEU A 111 0.01 -15.73 12.39
CA LEU A 111 -0.43 -16.54 13.52
C LEU A 111 -0.98 -15.68 14.66
N VAL A 112 -0.23 -14.65 15.07
CA VAL A 112 -0.61 -13.79 16.21
C VAL A 112 -1.87 -12.96 15.90
N ALA A 113 -1.94 -12.38 14.70
CA ALA A 113 -3.12 -11.62 14.26
C ALA A 113 -4.34 -12.55 14.05
N GLY A 114 -4.11 -13.72 13.45
CA GLY A 114 -5.14 -14.74 13.26
C GLY A 114 -5.72 -15.19 14.60
N TYR A 115 -4.88 -15.47 15.59
CA TYR A 115 -5.32 -15.79 16.94
C TYR A 115 -6.13 -14.64 17.55
N ALA A 116 -5.65 -13.41 17.51
CA ALA A 116 -6.36 -12.25 18.05
C ALA A 116 -7.80 -12.15 17.51
N MET A 117 -7.99 -12.42 16.23
CA MET A 117 -9.27 -12.37 15.54
C MET A 117 -10.05 -13.70 15.54
N ARG A 118 -9.55 -14.74 16.21
CA ARG A 118 -10.15 -16.08 16.25
C ARG A 118 -10.28 -16.71 14.85
N ALA A 119 -9.36 -16.39 13.97
CA ALA A 119 -9.34 -16.91 12.61
C ALA A 119 -8.79 -18.34 12.58
N ARG A 120 -9.44 -19.25 11.83
CA ARG A 120 -9.01 -20.63 11.67
C ARG A 120 -7.76 -20.75 10.78
N ALA A 121 -7.61 -19.82 9.83
CA ALA A 121 -6.50 -19.82 8.90
C ALA A 121 -6.21 -18.41 8.35
N ALA A 122 -5.00 -18.25 7.82
CA ALA A 122 -4.63 -17.12 6.98
C ALA A 122 -4.44 -17.54 5.52
N TYR A 123 -4.92 -16.70 4.60
CA TYR A 123 -4.63 -16.79 3.18
C TYR A 123 -3.77 -15.60 2.78
N ILE A 124 -2.54 -15.82 2.35
CA ILE A 124 -1.65 -14.79 1.84
C ILE A 124 -1.83 -14.74 0.32
N TYR A 125 -2.50 -13.68 -0.16
CA TYR A 125 -2.70 -13.46 -1.58
C TYR A 125 -1.53 -12.66 -2.13
N ILE A 126 -0.65 -13.31 -2.89
CA ILE A 126 0.56 -12.70 -3.45
C ILE A 126 0.37 -12.36 -4.93
N ARG A 127 0.89 -11.20 -5.33
CA ARG A 127 0.91 -10.74 -6.72
C ARG A 127 1.46 -11.80 -7.67
N GLY A 128 0.80 -11.98 -8.83
CA GLY A 128 1.14 -13.03 -9.79
C GLY A 128 2.56 -12.94 -10.36
N GLU A 129 3.11 -11.74 -10.48
CA GLU A 129 4.46 -11.46 -11.00
C GLU A 129 5.56 -11.74 -9.97
N TYR A 130 5.22 -11.90 -8.69
CA TYR A 130 6.18 -12.14 -7.60
C TYR A 130 6.52 -13.64 -7.50
N ILE A 131 7.14 -14.21 -8.54
CA ILE A 131 7.46 -15.65 -8.62
C ILE A 131 8.46 -16.06 -7.56
N ARG A 132 9.60 -15.35 -7.48
CA ARG A 132 10.66 -15.65 -6.51
C ARG A 132 10.21 -15.41 -5.07
N GLU A 133 9.46 -14.35 -4.86
CA GLU A 133 8.87 -14.02 -3.56
C GLU A 133 7.87 -15.09 -3.11
N ALA A 134 7.07 -15.61 -4.04
CA ALA A 134 6.16 -16.73 -3.76
C ALA A 134 6.91 -18.00 -3.39
N GLU A 135 8.01 -18.32 -4.10
CA GLU A 135 8.87 -19.46 -3.78
C GLU A 135 9.51 -19.30 -2.39
N THR A 136 10.05 -18.12 -2.07
CA THR A 136 10.63 -17.83 -0.75
C THR A 136 9.58 -17.93 0.35
N LEU A 137 8.39 -17.34 0.13
CA LEU A 137 7.30 -17.38 1.10
C LEU A 137 6.80 -18.81 1.35
N GLN A 138 6.64 -19.61 0.28
CA GLN A 138 6.23 -20.99 0.43
C GLN A 138 7.26 -21.81 1.20
N ALA A 139 8.56 -21.67 0.89
CA ALA A 139 9.61 -22.34 1.63
C ALA A 139 9.61 -21.96 3.12
N ALA A 140 9.41 -20.68 3.45
CA ALA A 140 9.32 -20.23 4.83
C ALA A 140 8.05 -20.76 5.55
N ILE A 141 6.93 -20.91 4.83
CA ILE A 141 5.71 -21.54 5.36
C ILE A 141 6.01 -23.02 5.67
N ASP A 142 6.67 -23.74 4.77
CA ASP A 142 7.02 -25.15 4.96
C ASP A 142 7.96 -25.32 6.17
N GLU A 143 9.01 -24.49 6.30
CA GLU A 143 9.88 -24.45 7.49
C GLU A 143 9.08 -24.22 8.79
N ALA A 144 8.08 -23.33 8.76
CA ALA A 144 7.25 -23.03 9.92
C ALA A 144 6.34 -24.21 10.29
N TYR A 145 5.81 -24.97 9.32
CA TYR A 145 5.06 -26.20 9.57
C TYR A 145 5.97 -27.30 10.15
N ASP A 146 7.14 -27.54 9.54
CA ASP A 146 8.10 -28.56 9.97
C ASP A 146 8.58 -28.31 11.40
N ALA A 147 8.72 -27.05 11.79
CA ALA A 147 9.10 -26.66 13.14
C ALA A 147 7.94 -26.60 14.15
N GLY A 148 6.69 -26.92 13.74
CA GLY A 148 5.50 -26.86 14.59
C GLY A 148 5.11 -25.45 15.02
N LEU A 149 5.54 -24.44 14.27
CA LEU A 149 5.24 -23.03 14.57
C LEU A 149 3.84 -22.62 14.12
N ILE A 150 3.33 -23.27 13.08
CA ILE A 150 1.95 -23.15 12.56
C ILE A 150 1.36 -24.57 12.38
N GLY A 151 0.11 -24.66 11.97
CA GLY A 151 -0.62 -25.92 11.85
C GLY A 151 -1.29 -26.31 13.15
N LYS A 152 -1.26 -27.61 13.48
CA LYS A 152 -1.87 -28.14 14.69
C LYS A 152 -1.05 -27.76 15.94
N ASN A 153 -1.72 -27.25 16.97
CA ASN A 153 -1.08 -26.79 18.20
C ASN A 153 0.06 -25.78 17.92
N ALA A 154 -0.22 -24.78 17.08
CA ALA A 154 0.77 -23.83 16.59
C ALA A 154 1.61 -23.22 17.73
N SER A 155 2.94 -23.29 17.59
CA SER A 155 3.91 -22.82 18.60
C SER A 155 3.66 -23.39 20.03
N GLY A 156 3.01 -24.53 20.16
CA GLY A 156 2.68 -25.14 21.45
C GLY A 156 1.61 -24.39 22.25
N SER A 157 0.80 -23.57 21.60
CA SER A 157 -0.21 -22.70 22.22
C SER A 157 -1.57 -23.39 22.48
N GLY A 158 -1.80 -24.56 21.93
CA GLY A 158 -3.11 -25.24 21.92
C GLY A 158 -4.06 -24.73 20.82
N TYR A 159 -3.64 -23.77 20.02
CA TYR A 159 -4.42 -23.19 18.93
C TYR A 159 -3.99 -23.79 17.58
N ASP A 160 -4.96 -24.23 16.80
CA ASP A 160 -4.73 -24.75 15.44
C ASP A 160 -4.87 -23.61 14.43
N PHE A 161 -3.82 -23.36 13.65
CA PHE A 161 -3.81 -22.27 12.69
C PHE A 161 -3.02 -22.64 11.43
N ASP A 162 -3.70 -22.62 10.29
CA ASP A 162 -3.08 -22.89 8.99
C ASP A 162 -2.76 -21.59 8.24
N VAL A 163 -1.67 -21.64 7.46
CA VAL A 163 -1.28 -20.55 6.57
C VAL A 163 -1.18 -21.08 5.15
N PHE A 164 -1.93 -20.48 4.26
CA PHE A 164 -1.96 -20.83 2.84
C PHE A 164 -1.48 -19.64 2.01
N MET A 165 -0.66 -19.90 1.01
CA MET A 165 -0.31 -18.92 -0.01
C MET A 165 -1.17 -19.13 -1.26
N HIS A 166 -1.74 -18.07 -1.79
CA HIS A 166 -2.44 -18.05 -3.07
C HIS A 166 -1.77 -17.04 -4.01
N ARG A 167 -1.35 -17.50 -5.17
CA ARG A 167 -0.72 -16.64 -6.17
C ARG A 167 -1.78 -16.08 -7.12
N GLY A 168 -1.87 -14.75 -7.20
CA GLY A 168 -2.74 -14.05 -8.16
C GLY A 168 -2.26 -14.16 -9.61
N ALA A 169 -2.97 -13.51 -10.51
CA ALA A 169 -2.71 -13.55 -11.95
C ALA A 169 -2.37 -12.16 -12.55
N GLY A 170 -1.89 -11.22 -11.75
CA GLY A 170 -1.35 -9.94 -12.20
C GLY A 170 -2.37 -8.81 -12.38
N ALA A 171 -3.55 -8.90 -11.80
CA ALA A 171 -4.56 -7.83 -11.85
C ALA A 171 -4.43 -6.89 -10.64
N TYR A 172 -4.12 -5.61 -10.88
CA TYR A 172 -4.05 -4.56 -9.84
C TYR A 172 -5.30 -4.50 -8.96
N ILE A 173 -6.49 -4.65 -9.58
CA ILE A 173 -7.75 -4.58 -8.86
C ILE A 173 -7.89 -5.66 -7.78
N CYS A 174 -7.18 -6.79 -7.89
CA CYS A 174 -7.18 -7.83 -6.87
C CYS A 174 -6.49 -7.39 -5.57
N GLY A 175 -5.83 -6.23 -5.53
CA GLY A 175 -5.40 -5.54 -4.31
C GLY A 175 -6.55 -4.88 -3.53
N GLU A 176 -7.72 -4.66 -4.13
CA GLU A 176 -8.93 -4.25 -3.40
C GLU A 176 -9.47 -5.44 -2.59
N GLU A 177 -9.84 -5.20 -1.32
CA GLU A 177 -10.14 -6.29 -0.37
C GLU A 177 -11.23 -7.25 -0.84
N THR A 178 -12.29 -6.77 -1.49
CA THR A 178 -13.40 -7.64 -1.93
C THR A 178 -13.16 -8.27 -3.30
N ALA A 179 -12.42 -7.61 -4.19
CA ALA A 179 -11.94 -8.21 -5.42
C ALA A 179 -10.94 -9.34 -5.16
N MET A 180 -10.07 -9.17 -4.16
CA MET A 180 -9.17 -10.22 -3.68
C MET A 180 -9.94 -11.44 -3.18
N ILE A 181 -11.00 -11.23 -2.39
CA ILE A 181 -11.87 -12.31 -1.91
C ILE A 181 -12.55 -13.02 -3.09
N GLU A 182 -13.09 -12.30 -4.07
CA GLU A 182 -13.68 -12.90 -5.28
C GLU A 182 -12.66 -13.76 -6.03
N SER A 183 -11.41 -13.26 -6.17
CA SER A 183 -10.33 -14.01 -6.81
C SER A 183 -9.94 -15.28 -6.04
N LEU A 184 -9.84 -15.20 -4.71
CA LEU A 184 -9.60 -16.36 -3.84
C LEU A 184 -10.69 -17.43 -3.98
N GLU A 185 -11.94 -17.03 -4.21
CA GLU A 185 -13.07 -17.91 -4.46
C GLU A 185 -13.10 -18.49 -5.89
N GLY A 186 -12.09 -18.20 -6.72
CA GLY A 186 -12.01 -18.67 -8.12
C GLY A 186 -12.92 -17.91 -9.08
N LYS A 187 -13.42 -16.75 -8.69
CA LYS A 187 -14.26 -15.88 -9.51
C LYS A 187 -13.43 -14.78 -10.16
N LYS A 188 -14.06 -14.00 -11.05
CA LYS A 188 -13.48 -12.78 -11.58
C LYS A 188 -13.23 -11.78 -10.44
N GLY A 189 -12.02 -11.22 -10.38
CA GLY A 189 -11.62 -10.24 -9.37
C GLY A 189 -12.33 -8.91 -9.55
N GLN A 190 -13.59 -8.85 -9.17
CA GLN A 190 -14.42 -7.65 -9.21
C GLN A 190 -14.87 -7.30 -7.80
N PRO A 191 -14.72 -6.03 -7.36
CA PRO A 191 -15.18 -5.59 -6.04
C PRO A 191 -16.65 -5.85 -5.77
N ARG A 192 -16.97 -6.18 -4.51
CA ARG A 192 -18.34 -6.31 -4.01
C ARG A 192 -18.88 -4.97 -3.55
N LEU A 193 -20.18 -4.80 -3.64
CA LEU A 193 -20.88 -3.70 -2.97
C LEU A 193 -20.82 -3.89 -1.45
N LYS A 194 -20.66 -2.81 -0.72
CA LYS A 194 -20.68 -2.77 0.75
C LYS A 194 -21.88 -1.93 1.20
N PRO A 195 -22.70 -2.36 2.18
CA PRO A 195 -22.68 -3.61 2.92
C PRO A 195 -23.14 -4.83 2.09
N PRO A 196 -22.80 -6.09 2.46
CA PRO A 196 -22.08 -6.46 3.69
C PRO A 196 -20.57 -6.20 3.62
N PHE A 197 -19.97 -5.87 4.78
CA PHE A 197 -18.52 -5.77 4.93
C PHE A 197 -17.90 -7.16 5.14
N PRO A 198 -16.63 -7.39 4.77
CA PRO A 198 -15.96 -8.68 4.90
C PRO A 198 -15.97 -9.27 6.31
N ALA A 199 -15.94 -8.43 7.36
CA ALA A 199 -16.03 -8.88 8.75
C ALA A 199 -17.36 -9.61 9.06
N GLY A 200 -18.43 -9.34 8.29
CA GLY A 200 -19.69 -10.06 8.40
C GLY A 200 -19.83 -11.18 7.37
N ALA A 201 -19.41 -10.96 6.12
CA ALA A 201 -19.52 -11.90 5.02
C ALA A 201 -18.38 -11.70 4.00
N GLY A 202 -17.24 -12.34 4.26
CA GLY A 202 -16.04 -12.27 3.42
C GLY A 202 -15.81 -13.56 2.61
N LEU A 203 -14.64 -14.15 2.77
CA LEU A 203 -14.19 -15.34 2.04
C LEU A 203 -15.12 -16.51 2.30
N TYR A 204 -15.66 -17.09 1.24
CA TYR A 204 -16.68 -18.16 1.27
C TYR A 204 -17.90 -17.83 2.15
N GLY A 205 -18.26 -16.55 2.23
CA GLY A 205 -19.35 -16.06 3.09
C GLY A 205 -19.00 -16.03 4.58
N CYS A 206 -17.77 -16.38 4.96
CA CYS A 206 -17.31 -16.41 6.35
C CYS A 206 -16.78 -15.04 6.79
N PRO A 207 -16.85 -14.69 8.10
CA PRO A 207 -16.22 -13.49 8.62
C PRO A 207 -14.74 -13.44 8.25
N THR A 208 -14.31 -12.31 7.66
CA THR A 208 -12.95 -12.17 7.13
C THR A 208 -12.41 -10.77 7.38
N THR A 209 -11.16 -10.69 7.79
CA THR A 209 -10.42 -9.42 7.82
C THR A 209 -9.29 -9.47 6.80
N VAL A 210 -9.17 -8.42 5.97
CA VAL A 210 -8.07 -8.27 5.01
C VAL A 210 -7.07 -7.25 5.55
N ASN A 211 -5.79 -7.63 5.67
CA ASN A 211 -4.71 -6.73 6.10
C ASN A 211 -3.51 -6.80 5.15
N ASN A 212 -2.80 -5.68 5.01
CA ASN A 212 -1.57 -5.63 4.24
C ASN A 212 -0.40 -6.35 4.94
N VAL A 213 0.57 -6.85 4.17
CA VAL A 213 1.78 -7.54 4.66
C VAL A 213 2.51 -6.76 5.76
N GLU A 214 2.86 -5.48 5.52
CA GLU A 214 3.58 -4.65 6.50
C GLU A 214 2.79 -4.48 7.79
N SER A 215 1.45 -4.32 7.71
CA SER A 215 0.60 -4.19 8.89
C SER A 215 0.63 -5.44 9.78
N ILE A 216 0.75 -6.62 9.20
CA ILE A 216 0.78 -7.90 9.91
C ILE A 216 2.19 -8.18 10.44
N ALA A 217 3.22 -7.95 9.64
CA ALA A 217 4.61 -8.26 10.00
C ALA A 217 5.13 -7.47 11.21
N VAL A 218 4.61 -6.27 11.48
CA VAL A 218 5.04 -5.46 12.63
C VAL A 218 4.43 -5.90 13.96
N VAL A 219 3.33 -6.66 13.95
CA VAL A 219 2.55 -6.99 15.15
C VAL A 219 3.33 -7.76 16.22
N PRO A 220 4.08 -8.83 15.90
CA PRO A 220 4.83 -9.55 16.93
C PRO A 220 5.83 -8.65 17.67
N THR A 221 6.51 -7.77 16.96
CA THR A 221 7.45 -6.82 17.56
C THR A 221 6.72 -5.77 18.42
N ILE A 222 5.56 -5.28 17.99
CA ILE A 222 4.72 -4.39 18.82
C ILE A 222 4.34 -5.07 20.14
N LEU A 223 3.93 -6.33 20.08
CA LEU A 223 3.55 -7.06 21.31
C LEU A 223 4.76 -7.32 22.23
N ARG A 224 5.94 -7.63 21.68
CA ARG A 224 7.15 -7.84 22.48
C ARG A 224 7.65 -6.58 23.16
N ARG A 225 7.66 -5.46 22.44
CA ARG A 225 8.19 -4.18 22.93
C ARG A 225 7.13 -3.29 23.59
N GLY A 226 5.85 -3.59 23.39
CA GLY A 226 4.71 -2.85 23.89
C GLY A 226 4.14 -1.85 22.89
N GLY A 227 2.80 -1.69 22.91
CA GLY A 227 2.11 -0.72 22.05
C GLY A 227 2.54 0.72 22.31
N ALA A 228 2.79 1.06 23.58
CA ALA A 228 3.29 2.39 23.97
C ALA A 228 4.68 2.70 23.35
N TRP A 229 5.56 1.69 23.25
CA TRP A 229 6.84 1.85 22.55
C TRP A 229 6.63 2.23 21.09
N PHE A 230 5.77 1.49 20.37
CA PHE A 230 5.48 1.81 18.97
C PHE A 230 4.82 3.17 18.82
N ALA A 231 3.89 3.52 19.72
CA ALA A 231 3.21 4.81 19.77
C ALA A 231 4.13 6.00 20.10
N SER A 232 5.36 5.75 20.59
CA SER A 232 6.34 6.80 20.87
C SER A 232 6.98 7.38 19.61
N PHE A 233 6.87 6.70 18.46
CA PHE A 233 7.32 7.19 17.15
C PHE A 233 6.19 7.91 16.43
N GLY A 234 6.57 8.89 15.59
CA GLY A 234 5.60 9.70 14.86
C GLY A 234 4.96 10.79 15.71
N ARG A 235 3.79 11.25 15.28
CA ARG A 235 2.98 12.25 16.00
C ARG A 235 1.57 11.73 16.29
N GLU A 236 0.76 12.52 16.99
CA GLU A 236 -0.62 12.16 17.28
C GLU A 236 -1.37 11.74 16.00
N ASN A 237 -2.16 10.67 16.07
CA ASN A 237 -2.87 10.01 14.96
C ASN A 237 -1.98 9.39 13.87
N ASN A 238 -0.66 9.57 13.91
CA ASN A 238 0.30 9.05 12.92
C ASN A 238 1.46 8.35 13.62
N LYS A 239 1.13 7.30 14.37
CA LYS A 239 2.08 6.57 15.23
C LYS A 239 2.88 5.51 14.47
N GLY A 240 4.04 5.20 15.04
CA GLY A 240 4.87 4.07 14.68
C GLY A 240 5.88 4.33 13.59
N THR A 241 6.42 3.25 13.04
CA THR A 241 7.34 3.25 11.91
C THR A 241 6.63 2.93 10.60
N LYS A 242 7.28 3.23 9.50
CA LYS A 242 6.78 2.98 8.14
C LYS A 242 7.93 2.64 7.22
N LEU A 243 7.71 1.72 6.29
CA LEU A 243 8.61 1.49 5.16
C LEU A 243 8.34 2.53 4.07
N PHE A 244 9.30 3.42 3.84
CA PHE A 244 9.29 4.36 2.74
C PHE A 244 10.05 3.78 1.55
N GLN A 245 9.47 3.88 0.37
CA GLN A 245 10.07 3.41 -0.87
C GLN A 245 10.39 4.63 -1.73
N ILE A 246 11.67 4.98 -1.81
CA ILE A 246 12.13 6.22 -2.46
C ILE A 246 12.69 5.87 -3.84
N SER A 247 12.13 6.49 -4.88
CA SER A 247 12.51 6.26 -6.27
C SER A 247 12.46 7.55 -7.11
N GLY A 248 12.81 7.44 -8.38
CA GLY A 248 12.89 8.57 -9.30
C GLY A 248 14.24 9.28 -9.23
N HIS A 249 14.24 10.61 -9.31
CA HIS A 249 15.46 11.42 -9.42
C HIS A 249 16.08 11.74 -8.06
N VAL A 250 16.56 10.70 -7.40
CA VAL A 250 17.36 10.76 -6.16
C VAL A 250 18.71 10.07 -6.38
N GLU A 251 19.73 10.41 -5.59
CA GLU A 251 21.07 9.86 -5.75
C GLU A 251 21.12 8.34 -5.47
N LYS A 252 20.32 7.87 -4.50
CA LYS A 252 20.30 6.45 -4.06
C LYS A 252 18.85 6.00 -3.81
N PRO A 253 18.15 5.49 -4.82
CA PRO A 253 16.84 4.86 -4.61
C PRO A 253 16.93 3.75 -3.56
N CYS A 254 15.98 3.71 -2.62
CA CYS A 254 16.03 2.77 -1.50
C CYS A 254 14.64 2.47 -0.92
N VAL A 255 14.58 1.39 -0.14
CA VAL A 255 13.48 1.12 0.80
C VAL A 255 14.05 1.25 2.20
N VAL A 256 13.43 2.05 3.04
CA VAL A 256 13.92 2.32 4.40
C VAL A 256 12.79 2.33 5.40
N GLU A 257 13.03 1.75 6.58
CA GLU A 257 12.16 1.92 7.73
C GLU A 257 12.51 3.20 8.47
N GLU A 258 11.52 4.07 8.64
CA GLU A 258 11.69 5.32 9.37
C GLU A 258 10.45 5.63 10.23
N SER A 259 10.61 6.53 11.19
CA SER A 259 9.50 7.04 11.97
C SER A 259 8.47 7.73 11.09
N MET A 260 7.19 7.49 11.34
CA MET A 260 6.12 8.31 10.76
C MET A 260 6.38 9.79 11.05
N SER A 261 5.89 10.66 10.18
CA SER A 261 6.01 12.12 10.29
C SER A 261 7.43 12.68 10.12
N ILE A 262 8.39 11.88 9.67
CA ILE A 262 9.69 12.43 9.26
C ILE A 262 9.47 13.51 8.18
N PRO A 263 10.13 14.69 8.24
CA PRO A 263 10.04 15.68 7.17
C PRO A 263 10.57 15.12 5.84
N PHE A 264 9.92 15.47 4.73
CA PHE A 264 10.33 14.97 3.41
C PHE A 264 11.80 15.24 3.11
N ARG A 265 12.28 16.46 3.34
CA ARG A 265 13.70 16.83 3.13
C ARG A 265 14.63 15.90 3.92
N GLU A 266 14.33 15.68 5.20
CA GLU A 266 15.15 14.84 6.06
C GLU A 266 15.16 13.38 5.58
N LEU A 267 14.01 12.85 5.16
CA LEU A 267 13.89 11.52 4.58
C LEU A 267 14.79 11.35 3.36
N ILE A 268 14.74 12.31 2.43
CA ILE A 268 15.51 12.24 1.18
C ILE A 268 17.01 12.44 1.42
N GLU A 269 17.41 13.42 2.23
CA GLU A 269 18.83 13.67 2.50
C GLU A 269 19.52 12.51 3.20
N LYS A 270 18.88 11.98 4.24
CA LYS A 270 19.51 10.95 5.10
C LYS A 270 19.56 9.56 4.45
N HIS A 271 18.56 9.22 3.66
CA HIS A 271 18.42 7.87 3.14
C HIS A 271 18.69 7.76 1.64
N ALA A 272 18.27 8.73 0.86
CA ALA A 272 18.40 8.72 -0.59
C ALA A 272 19.57 9.57 -1.12
N GLY A 273 20.34 10.20 -0.26
CA GLY A 273 21.52 10.98 -0.64
C GLY A 273 21.23 12.33 -1.29
N GLY A 274 19.97 12.76 -1.26
CA GLY A 274 19.54 14.02 -1.87
C GLY A 274 18.86 13.84 -3.24
N ILE A 275 18.50 14.98 -3.84
CA ILE A 275 17.91 15.06 -5.17
C ILE A 275 19.03 15.08 -6.21
N THR A 276 18.90 14.34 -7.29
CA THR A 276 19.84 14.38 -8.42
C THR A 276 19.93 15.81 -8.98
N GLY A 277 21.15 16.36 -8.99
CA GLY A 277 21.37 17.75 -9.37
C GLY A 277 21.01 18.81 -8.32
N GLY A 278 20.70 18.37 -7.08
CA GLY A 278 20.43 19.26 -5.94
C GLY A 278 18.97 19.68 -5.80
N TRP A 279 18.65 20.32 -4.67
CA TRP A 279 17.27 20.67 -4.31
C TRP A 279 16.60 21.65 -5.29
N ASP A 280 17.36 22.55 -5.88
CA ASP A 280 16.84 23.49 -6.89
C ASP A 280 16.37 22.80 -8.16
N ASN A 281 16.80 21.55 -8.39
CA ASN A 281 16.37 20.75 -9.52
C ASN A 281 15.05 19.97 -9.26
N LEU A 282 14.55 19.93 -8.04
CA LEU A 282 13.27 19.30 -7.75
C LEU A 282 12.11 19.99 -8.47
N LEU A 283 11.27 19.23 -9.16
CA LEU A 283 10.04 19.70 -9.80
C LEU A 283 8.81 19.38 -8.95
N ALA A 284 8.58 18.10 -8.67
CA ALA A 284 7.42 17.60 -7.95
C ALA A 284 7.68 16.22 -7.36
N VAL A 285 6.80 15.79 -6.46
CA VAL A 285 6.85 14.46 -5.83
C VAL A 285 5.46 13.84 -5.84
N ILE A 286 5.38 12.55 -6.13
CA ILE A 286 4.22 11.74 -5.78
C ILE A 286 4.58 11.01 -4.48
N PRO A 287 3.96 11.37 -3.33
CA PRO A 287 4.46 10.91 -2.03
C PRO A 287 3.95 9.54 -1.59
N GLY A 288 2.95 8.97 -2.26
CA GLY A 288 2.24 7.81 -1.76
C GLY A 288 1.91 6.71 -2.77
N GLY A 289 2.61 6.67 -3.91
CA GLY A 289 2.29 5.82 -5.05
C GLY A 289 1.41 6.52 -6.08
N SER A 290 1.19 5.89 -7.21
CA SER A 290 0.54 6.52 -8.36
C SER A 290 -0.91 6.99 -8.11
N SER A 291 -1.54 6.50 -7.07
CA SER A 291 -2.96 6.78 -6.73
C SER A 291 -3.21 8.08 -5.98
N VAL A 292 -2.16 8.88 -5.69
CA VAL A 292 -2.32 10.14 -4.97
C VAL A 292 -1.90 11.34 -5.84
N PRO A 293 -2.46 12.54 -5.60
CA PRO A 293 -2.04 13.75 -6.31
C PRO A 293 -0.54 14.04 -6.09
N LEU A 294 0.13 14.50 -7.15
CA LEU A 294 1.49 15.02 -7.03
C LEU A 294 1.51 16.34 -6.21
N VAL A 295 2.64 16.61 -5.57
CA VAL A 295 2.90 17.81 -4.77
C VAL A 295 4.10 18.54 -5.37
N PRO A 296 3.99 19.84 -5.70
CA PRO A 296 5.11 20.64 -6.20
C PRO A 296 6.25 20.80 -5.18
N ALA A 297 7.47 21.01 -5.68
CA ALA A 297 8.67 21.21 -4.86
C ALA A 297 8.46 22.21 -3.72
N ALA A 298 7.88 23.37 -4.02
CA ALA A 298 7.67 24.46 -3.05
C ALA A 298 6.78 24.08 -1.85
N GLN A 299 5.97 23.02 -1.96
CA GLN A 299 5.03 22.62 -0.91
C GLN A 299 5.48 21.38 -0.12
N ILE A 300 6.33 20.53 -0.72
CA ILE A 300 6.68 19.23 -0.11
C ILE A 300 7.86 19.29 0.85
N MET A 301 8.73 20.29 0.75
CA MET A 301 10.07 20.34 1.36
C MET A 301 10.08 20.00 2.85
N ASP A 302 9.22 20.63 3.63
CA ASP A 302 9.15 20.45 5.08
C ASP A 302 7.91 19.67 5.53
N ALA A 303 7.21 19.04 4.57
CA ALA A 303 5.99 18.31 4.85
C ALA A 303 6.29 17.07 5.70
N PRO A 304 5.52 16.82 6.77
CA PRO A 304 5.61 15.58 7.51
C PRO A 304 5.08 14.43 6.64
N MET A 305 5.90 13.40 6.47
CA MET A 305 5.55 12.22 5.69
C MET A 305 4.64 11.29 6.50
N ASP A 306 3.37 11.69 6.59
CA ASP A 306 2.32 10.95 7.28
C ASP A 306 0.94 11.18 6.64
N PHE A 307 -0.09 10.49 7.14
CA PHE A 307 -1.43 10.53 6.55
C PHE A 307 -2.06 11.93 6.62
N ASP A 308 -1.92 12.60 7.77
CA ASP A 308 -2.59 13.87 7.98
C ASP A 308 -1.83 15.02 7.30
N GLY A 309 -0.50 15.05 7.40
CA GLY A 309 0.31 16.10 6.77
C GLY A 309 0.22 16.12 5.25
N LEU A 310 0.25 14.95 4.60
CA LEU A 310 0.09 14.90 3.15
C LEU A 310 -1.35 15.16 2.70
N LYS A 311 -2.35 14.84 3.54
CA LYS A 311 -3.74 15.21 3.29
C LYS A 311 -3.94 16.74 3.33
N GLU A 312 -3.30 17.45 4.25
CA GLU A 312 -3.32 18.91 4.33
C GLU A 312 -2.76 19.56 3.05
N LEU A 313 -1.82 18.92 2.37
CA LEU A 313 -1.30 19.36 1.06
C LEU A 313 -2.21 18.98 -0.12
N GLY A 314 -3.34 18.32 0.14
CA GLY A 314 -4.25 17.83 -0.90
C GLY A 314 -3.70 16.59 -1.64
N SER A 315 -2.85 15.81 -0.96
CA SER A 315 -2.31 14.54 -1.45
C SER A 315 -2.56 13.42 -0.42
N GLY A 316 -1.75 12.38 -0.38
CA GLY A 316 -1.88 11.28 0.57
C GLY A 316 -0.60 10.47 0.75
N LEU A 317 -0.46 9.84 1.93
CA LEU A 317 0.67 8.94 2.20
C LEU A 317 0.57 7.65 1.39
N GLY A 318 -0.62 7.19 1.09
CA GLY A 318 -0.83 5.94 0.36
C GLY A 318 0.02 4.79 0.90
N THR A 319 0.78 4.16 0.03
CA THR A 319 1.74 3.09 0.39
C THR A 319 3.09 3.64 0.90
N ALA A 320 3.30 4.96 0.91
CA ALA A 320 4.57 5.65 1.13
C ALA A 320 5.62 5.35 0.03
N ALA A 321 5.16 5.09 -1.18
CA ALA A 321 6.00 5.02 -2.37
C ALA A 321 6.26 6.44 -2.88
N VAL A 322 7.43 6.96 -2.58
CA VAL A 322 7.85 8.34 -2.87
C VAL A 322 8.54 8.36 -4.23
N ILE A 323 7.88 8.96 -5.23
CA ILE A 323 8.41 9.10 -6.59
C ILE A 323 8.85 10.54 -6.78
N VAL A 324 10.14 10.76 -6.85
CA VAL A 324 10.76 12.09 -7.01
C VAL A 324 10.93 12.42 -8.48
N MET A 325 10.46 13.57 -8.90
CA MET A 325 10.56 14.07 -10.27
C MET A 325 11.34 15.40 -10.29
N ASP A 326 12.42 15.44 -11.06
CA ASP A 326 13.21 16.64 -11.27
C ASP A 326 12.71 17.46 -12.47
N LYS A 327 13.35 18.62 -12.72
CA LYS A 327 12.98 19.54 -13.82
C LYS A 327 13.17 18.96 -15.23
N SER A 328 13.87 17.83 -15.39
CA SER A 328 13.97 17.14 -16.67
C SER A 328 12.74 16.27 -16.98
N THR A 329 11.85 16.06 -16.00
CA THR A 329 10.67 15.24 -16.14
C THR A 329 9.61 15.93 -17.00
N ASP A 330 9.17 15.27 -18.07
CA ASP A 330 7.91 15.63 -18.73
C ASP A 330 6.73 15.23 -17.84
N ILE A 331 6.26 16.20 -17.03
CA ILE A 331 5.23 15.97 -16.02
C ILE A 331 3.88 15.56 -16.64
N VAL A 332 3.55 16.09 -17.83
CA VAL A 332 2.31 15.75 -18.52
C VAL A 332 2.37 14.30 -19.02
N ARG A 333 3.50 13.90 -19.60
CA ARG A 333 3.73 12.51 -20.03
C ARG A 333 3.70 11.54 -18.85
N ALA A 334 4.28 11.92 -17.71
CA ALA A 334 4.29 11.09 -16.50
C ALA A 334 2.85 10.80 -16.03
N ILE A 335 2.00 11.83 -15.92
CA ILE A 335 0.61 11.65 -15.49
C ILE A 335 -0.24 10.98 -16.57
N SER A 336 -0.01 11.25 -17.87
CA SER A 336 -0.67 10.51 -18.95
C SER A 336 -0.36 9.00 -18.89
N ARG A 337 0.88 8.62 -18.53
CA ARG A 337 1.26 7.21 -18.34
C ARG A 337 0.55 6.57 -17.16
N ILE A 338 0.37 7.29 -16.07
CA ILE A 338 -0.42 6.85 -14.91
C ILE A 338 -1.89 6.68 -15.31
N SER A 339 -2.45 7.63 -16.05
CA SER A 339 -3.83 7.54 -16.56
C SER A 339 -4.05 6.31 -17.45
N TYR A 340 -3.07 5.97 -18.30
CA TYR A 340 -3.09 4.72 -19.10
C TYR A 340 -3.11 3.48 -18.20
N PHE A 341 -2.31 3.48 -17.12
CA PHE A 341 -2.28 2.38 -16.16
C PHE A 341 -3.68 2.13 -15.58
N TYR A 342 -4.37 3.14 -15.07
CA TYR A 342 -5.71 2.99 -14.51
C TYR A 342 -6.76 2.58 -15.54
N LYS A 343 -6.64 3.07 -16.78
CA LYS A 343 -7.49 2.61 -17.89
C LYS A 343 -7.30 1.12 -18.16
N HIS A 344 -6.06 0.64 -18.09
CA HIS A 344 -5.73 -0.78 -18.33
C HIS A 344 -6.21 -1.67 -17.16
N GLU A 345 -6.07 -1.19 -15.92
CA GLU A 345 -6.36 -1.95 -14.69
C GLU A 345 -7.82 -1.87 -14.23
N SER A 346 -8.66 -1.07 -14.87
CA SER A 346 -10.09 -1.05 -14.58
C SER A 346 -10.72 -2.43 -14.82
N CYS A 347 -11.39 -2.99 -13.79
CA CYS A 347 -12.06 -4.29 -13.94
C CYS A 347 -13.30 -4.25 -14.85
N GLY A 348 -13.74 -3.05 -15.25
CA GLY A 348 -14.86 -2.84 -16.15
C GLY A 348 -16.26 -3.02 -15.52
N GLN A 349 -16.36 -3.17 -14.20
CA GLN A 349 -17.62 -3.45 -13.53
C GLN A 349 -18.57 -2.23 -13.53
N CYS A 350 -18.11 -1.07 -13.05
CA CYS A 350 -18.95 0.12 -12.94
C CYS A 350 -18.69 1.11 -14.08
N THR A 351 -19.77 1.69 -14.63
CA THR A 351 -19.74 2.56 -15.80
C THR A 351 -18.81 3.77 -15.66
N PRO A 352 -18.81 4.54 -14.55
CA PRO A 352 -17.95 5.72 -14.43
C PRO A 352 -16.44 5.37 -14.55
N CYS A 353 -16.01 4.26 -13.96
CA CYS A 353 -14.64 3.78 -14.09
C CYS A 353 -14.37 3.20 -15.48
N ARG A 354 -15.20 2.26 -15.97
CA ARG A 354 -15.00 1.57 -17.24
C ARG A 354 -14.84 2.55 -18.41
N GLU A 355 -15.74 3.54 -18.49
CA GLU A 355 -15.74 4.52 -19.58
C GLU A 355 -14.86 5.74 -19.28
N GLY A 356 -14.94 6.25 -18.05
CA GLY A 356 -14.27 7.48 -17.64
C GLY A 356 -12.75 7.38 -17.67
N THR A 357 -12.16 6.25 -17.24
CA THR A 357 -10.69 6.07 -17.27
C THR A 357 -10.15 6.09 -18.69
N GLY A 358 -10.88 5.49 -19.64
CA GLY A 358 -10.52 5.54 -21.07
C GLY A 358 -10.67 6.93 -21.66
N TRP A 359 -11.70 7.68 -21.25
CA TRP A 359 -11.91 9.06 -21.69
C TRP A 359 -10.80 9.97 -21.15
N MET A 360 -10.56 9.96 -19.84
CA MET A 360 -9.50 10.75 -19.21
C MET A 360 -8.14 10.51 -19.87
N TRP A 361 -7.76 9.24 -20.11
CA TRP A 361 -6.52 8.92 -20.78
C TRP A 361 -6.41 9.49 -22.20
N ARG A 362 -7.46 9.38 -23.02
CA ARG A 362 -7.45 9.92 -24.39
C ARG A 362 -7.30 11.44 -24.42
N VAL A 363 -7.93 12.15 -23.50
CA VAL A 363 -7.76 13.61 -23.40
C VAL A 363 -6.33 13.93 -22.93
N MET A 364 -5.80 13.20 -21.93
CA MET A 364 -4.42 13.37 -21.47
C MET A 364 -3.40 13.14 -22.59
N GLU A 365 -3.62 12.17 -23.51
CA GLU A 365 -2.72 11.96 -24.64
C GLU A 365 -2.77 13.11 -25.65
N ARG A 366 -3.94 13.73 -25.90
CA ARG A 366 -4.02 14.94 -26.73
C ARG A 366 -3.32 16.12 -26.08
N LEU A 367 -3.55 16.34 -24.78
CA LEU A 367 -2.87 17.39 -24.02
C LEU A 367 -1.33 17.21 -24.01
N ARG A 368 -0.87 15.96 -23.94
CA ARG A 368 0.57 15.63 -23.97
C ARG A 368 1.25 16.14 -25.24
N VAL A 369 0.58 16.08 -26.37
CA VAL A 369 1.13 16.50 -27.70
C VAL A 369 0.62 17.87 -28.14
N GLY A 370 -0.17 18.57 -27.32
CA GLY A 370 -0.72 19.88 -27.63
C GLY A 370 -1.95 19.86 -28.55
N GLU A 371 -2.46 18.68 -28.93
CA GLU A 371 -3.64 18.52 -29.80
C GLU A 371 -4.95 18.60 -28.99
N SER A 372 -5.15 19.74 -28.34
CA SER A 372 -6.27 19.98 -27.43
C SER A 372 -6.59 21.46 -27.38
N THR A 373 -7.60 21.84 -26.61
CA THR A 373 -7.98 23.23 -26.38
C THR A 373 -8.00 23.54 -24.89
N PRO A 374 -7.89 24.82 -24.46
CA PRO A 374 -8.06 25.20 -23.06
C PRO A 374 -9.39 24.74 -22.46
N ALA A 375 -10.48 24.75 -23.24
CA ALA A 375 -11.78 24.25 -22.82
C ALA A 375 -11.77 22.72 -22.52
N GLU A 376 -10.94 21.94 -23.20
CA GLU A 376 -10.79 20.52 -22.91
C GLU A 376 -10.04 20.25 -21.60
N ILE A 377 -9.19 21.18 -21.13
CA ILE A 377 -8.59 21.09 -19.79
C ILE A 377 -9.69 21.17 -18.72
N ASP A 378 -10.61 22.12 -18.86
CA ASP A 378 -11.71 22.30 -17.92
C ASP A 378 -12.69 21.13 -18.00
N MET A 379 -13.01 20.66 -19.19
CA MET A 379 -13.83 19.46 -19.42
C MET A 379 -13.20 18.23 -18.76
N LEU A 380 -11.87 18.03 -18.90
CA LEU A 380 -11.18 16.91 -18.27
C LEU A 380 -11.30 16.96 -16.74
N TYR A 381 -11.18 18.14 -16.14
CA TYR A 381 -11.38 18.30 -14.71
C TYR A 381 -12.81 17.88 -14.27
N GLU A 382 -13.84 18.31 -15.02
CA GLU A 382 -15.22 17.89 -14.73
C GLU A 382 -15.41 16.38 -14.91
N VAL A 383 -14.81 15.76 -15.92
CA VAL A 383 -14.85 14.31 -16.11
C VAL A 383 -14.24 13.58 -14.90
N THR A 384 -13.10 14.07 -14.35
CA THR A 384 -12.49 13.45 -13.16
C THR A 384 -13.47 13.45 -11.98
N LYS A 385 -14.28 14.51 -11.79
CA LYS A 385 -15.30 14.59 -10.72
C LYS A 385 -16.48 13.64 -10.93
N GLN A 386 -16.79 13.29 -12.18
CA GLN A 386 -17.83 12.30 -12.46
C GLN A 386 -17.35 10.86 -12.26
N VAL A 387 -16.04 10.64 -12.13
CA VAL A 387 -15.45 9.34 -11.81
C VAL A 387 -15.18 9.22 -10.32
N GLU A 388 -14.55 10.22 -9.71
CA GLU A 388 -14.28 10.29 -8.28
C GLU A 388 -15.58 10.19 -7.47
N GLY A 389 -15.60 9.30 -6.47
CA GLY A 389 -16.74 9.10 -5.59
C GLY A 389 -17.98 8.42 -6.23
N HIS A 390 -17.95 8.08 -7.53
CA HIS A 390 -19.06 7.49 -8.25
C HIS A 390 -18.81 6.04 -8.68
N THR A 391 -17.80 5.40 -8.11
CA THR A 391 -17.39 4.03 -8.44
C THR A 391 -17.55 3.07 -7.27
N ILE A 392 -17.64 1.76 -7.55
CA ILE A 392 -17.81 0.73 -6.52
C ILE A 392 -16.59 0.65 -5.58
N CYS A 393 -15.40 0.94 -6.08
CA CYS A 393 -14.15 0.90 -5.32
C CYS A 393 -13.31 2.16 -5.59
N ALA A 394 -12.26 2.37 -4.79
CA ALA A 394 -11.38 3.53 -4.87
C ALA A 394 -10.48 3.59 -6.12
N LEU A 395 -10.58 2.64 -7.08
CA LEU A 395 -9.83 2.73 -8.33
C LEU A 395 -10.25 3.96 -9.14
N GLY A 396 -11.53 4.34 -9.10
CA GLY A 396 -12.01 5.56 -9.74
C GLY A 396 -11.35 6.82 -9.18
N ASP A 397 -11.28 6.92 -7.86
CA ASP A 397 -10.61 8.02 -7.16
C ASP A 397 -9.11 8.04 -7.50
N ALA A 398 -8.47 6.89 -7.45
CA ALA A 398 -7.06 6.71 -7.81
C ALA A 398 -6.74 7.10 -9.27
N ALA A 399 -7.68 6.92 -10.18
CA ALA A 399 -7.54 7.34 -11.58
C ALA A 399 -7.73 8.85 -11.78
N ALA A 400 -8.58 9.47 -10.97
CA ALA A 400 -8.91 10.89 -11.06
C ALA A 400 -7.84 11.79 -10.40
N TRP A 401 -7.38 11.43 -9.21
CA TRP A 401 -6.52 12.28 -8.38
C TRP A 401 -5.18 12.67 -9.00
N PRO A 402 -4.42 11.82 -9.70
CA PRO A 402 -3.19 12.24 -10.39
C PRO A 402 -3.44 13.32 -11.44
N ILE A 403 -4.54 13.18 -12.19
CA ILE A 403 -4.93 14.18 -13.20
C ILE A 403 -5.32 15.49 -12.52
N GLN A 404 -6.14 15.44 -11.49
CA GLN A 404 -6.53 16.64 -10.72
C GLN A 404 -5.29 17.36 -10.14
N GLY A 405 -4.32 16.61 -9.63
CA GLY A 405 -3.04 17.16 -9.16
C GLY A 405 -2.26 17.88 -10.26
N LEU A 406 -2.18 17.26 -11.45
CA LEU A 406 -1.55 17.88 -12.62
C LEU A 406 -2.28 19.18 -13.03
N LEU A 407 -3.59 19.12 -13.18
CA LEU A 407 -4.40 20.29 -13.60
C LEU A 407 -4.31 21.44 -12.60
N LYS A 408 -4.28 21.13 -11.31
CA LYS A 408 -4.17 22.11 -10.23
C LYS A 408 -2.82 22.85 -10.24
N HIS A 409 -1.72 22.13 -10.46
CA HIS A 409 -0.39 22.66 -10.22
C HIS A 409 0.39 22.96 -11.51
N PHE A 410 0.04 22.37 -12.64
CA PHE A 410 0.78 22.46 -13.90
C PHE A 410 -0.10 22.84 -15.10
N ARG A 411 -1.26 23.47 -14.86
CA ARG A 411 -2.14 23.96 -15.93
C ARG A 411 -1.40 24.84 -16.95
N PRO A 412 -0.53 25.80 -16.55
CA PRO A 412 0.22 26.61 -17.51
C PRO A 412 1.09 25.81 -18.49
N GLU A 413 1.61 24.66 -18.06
CA GLU A 413 2.38 23.78 -18.93
C GLU A 413 1.51 23.15 -20.02
N LEU A 414 0.27 22.79 -19.70
CA LEU A 414 -0.70 22.27 -20.66
C LEU A 414 -1.09 23.35 -21.68
N GLU A 415 -1.39 24.54 -21.21
CA GLU A 415 -1.74 25.68 -22.07
C GLU A 415 -0.57 26.09 -22.99
N ARG A 416 0.66 26.06 -22.47
CA ARG A 416 1.87 26.30 -23.28
C ARG A 416 2.00 25.31 -24.43
N ARG A 417 1.77 24.00 -24.20
CA ARG A 417 1.84 22.96 -25.23
C ARG A 417 0.79 23.16 -26.32
N ILE A 418 -0.42 23.56 -25.95
CA ILE A 418 -1.48 23.88 -26.90
C ILE A 418 -1.06 25.05 -27.78
N ALA A 419 -0.62 26.17 -27.19
CA ALA A 419 -0.18 27.34 -27.91
C ALA A 419 1.03 27.08 -28.84
N GLU A 420 2.01 26.31 -28.40
CA GLU A 420 3.15 25.90 -29.21
C GLU A 420 2.73 25.06 -30.42
N ARG A 421 1.76 24.18 -30.24
CA ARG A 421 1.24 23.36 -31.34
C ARG A 421 0.45 24.18 -32.35
N GLU A 422 -0.41 25.10 -31.88
CA GLU A 422 -1.16 26.02 -32.74
C GLU A 422 -0.21 26.88 -33.58
N ASN A 423 0.84 27.44 -32.97
CA ASN A 423 1.84 28.25 -33.66
C ASN A 423 2.72 27.45 -34.66
N ALA A 424 2.86 26.13 -34.46
CA ALA A 424 3.62 25.26 -35.34
C ALA A 424 2.81 24.72 -36.55
N MET A 425 1.48 24.86 -36.54
CA MET A 425 0.66 24.50 -37.69
C MET A 425 0.74 25.63 -38.73
N PRO A 426 1.08 25.35 -40.01
CA PRO A 426 0.99 26.34 -41.06
C PRO A 426 -0.46 26.87 -41.11
N GLU A 427 -0.62 28.18 -41.29
CA GLU A 427 -1.94 28.75 -41.63
C GLU A 427 -2.52 27.88 -42.75
N ALA A 428 -3.68 27.27 -42.49
CA ALA A 428 -4.39 26.56 -43.51
C ALA A 428 -4.66 27.58 -44.63
N ALA A 429 -4.04 27.39 -45.77
CA ALA A 429 -4.35 28.19 -46.94
C ALA A 429 -5.86 28.06 -47.22
N GLU A 430 -6.58 29.16 -47.11
CA GLU A 430 -7.99 29.29 -47.48
C GLU A 430 -8.21 28.92 -48.93
#